data_d3d1d3beee633237f04f90d56560decb
#
_entry.id   d3d1d3beee633237f04f90d56560decb
#
_cell.length_a   1.000
_cell.length_b   1.000
_cell.length_c   1.000
_cell.angle_alpha   90.00
_cell.angle_beta   90.00
_cell.angle_gamma   90.00
#
_symmetry.space_group_name_H-M   'P 1'
#
loop_
_entity.id
_entity.type
_entity.pdbx_description
1 polymer ?
#
loop_
_entity_poly.entity_id
_entity_poly.type
_entity_poly.pdbx_seq_one_letter_code
_entity_poly.pdbx_strand_id
1 'polypeptide(L)'
;KVVGKKNSVVAMGAMGYITGIPVFCDSGFVVLSPISRALAQQSNTSLAVMATALSGGLYATHCLVPPTPGPIAMAGTLGADLGLTILVGLLVSIPAVIVAIIWAKKVSSTIHIEANSEYTLEELQKKYGKLPGTLQSFAPILLPIILIGIASVVSILGATGAVANIFTFLGKPVVALLIGVFLAIGMIPKQEKKNTLSWVSAGITDSAAILAITGAGGAFGQILKALPIQASIQGLSTTGLGIFVPFIIACIFKLSMGASTVAMITTASIMVPLMETMGFASPLGRVLVVMAIGAGSMVASHANDSYFWVVSQFSDMKTEEAYKAQTGMTAAMGITIILILFVVSLFV
;
A
#
# COMPACT_ATOMS: atom_id res chain seq x y z
N LYS A 1 21.35 -6.27 11.37
CA LYS A 1 22.45 -7.25 11.26
C LYS A 1 22.55 -7.91 9.88
N VAL A 2 21.41 -8.17 9.20
CA VAL A 2 21.37 -8.91 7.92
C VAL A 2 21.95 -8.08 6.75
N VAL A 3 21.77 -6.78 6.73
CA VAL A 3 22.03 -5.95 5.52
C VAL A 3 23.31 -5.09 5.64
N GLY A 4 23.92 -5.01 6.81
CA GLY A 4 25.12 -4.19 7.06
C GLY A 4 24.91 -2.68 7.00
N LYS A 5 25.81 -1.88 7.60
CA LYS A 5 25.69 -0.42 7.71
C LYS A 5 25.63 0.30 6.34
N LYS A 6 26.33 -0.21 5.34
CA LYS A 6 26.37 0.38 3.98
C LYS A 6 25.03 0.31 3.24
N ASN A 7 24.13 -0.61 3.63
CA ASN A 7 22.85 -0.84 2.96
C ASN A 7 21.66 -0.44 3.83
N SER A 8 21.87 0.38 4.86
CA SER A 8 20.81 0.82 5.80
C SER A 8 19.60 1.45 5.10
N VAL A 9 19.82 2.22 4.04
CA VAL A 9 18.74 2.83 3.23
C VAL A 9 17.89 1.77 2.53
N VAL A 10 18.53 0.73 1.97
CA VAL A 10 17.83 -0.40 1.34
C VAL A 10 17.05 -1.19 2.37
N ALA A 11 17.67 -1.44 3.54
CA ALA A 11 17.00 -2.11 4.64
C ALA A 11 15.78 -1.34 5.14
N MET A 12 15.86 0.00 5.15
CA MET A 12 14.76 0.86 5.57
C MET A 12 13.59 0.81 4.56
N GLY A 13 13.87 0.88 3.27
CA GLY A 13 12.87 0.72 2.22
C GLY A 13 12.22 -0.68 2.24
N ALA A 14 13.02 -1.73 2.43
CA ALA A 14 12.51 -3.10 2.54
C ALA A 14 11.65 -3.29 3.81
N MET A 15 12.03 -2.68 4.93
CA MET A 15 11.23 -2.70 6.15
C MET A 15 9.89 -1.99 5.95
N GLY A 16 9.90 -0.81 5.31
CA GLY A 16 8.68 -0.12 4.91
C GLY A 16 7.80 -0.98 4.00
N TYR A 17 8.39 -1.62 3.00
CA TYR A 17 7.69 -2.52 2.08
C TYR A 17 6.96 -3.66 2.82
N ILE A 18 7.66 -4.39 3.68
CA ILE A 18 7.09 -5.53 4.40
C ILE A 18 6.01 -5.05 5.39
N THR A 19 6.27 -3.97 6.12
CA THR A 19 5.35 -3.46 7.15
C THR A 19 4.12 -2.80 6.51
N GLY A 20 4.27 -2.16 5.36
CA GLY A 20 3.18 -1.49 4.65
C GLY A 20 2.16 -2.44 4.02
N ILE A 21 2.44 -3.76 3.93
CA ILE A 21 1.48 -4.74 3.41
C ILE A 21 0.18 -4.75 4.25
N PRO A 22 0.23 -4.91 5.60
CA PRO A 22 -0.98 -4.95 6.41
C PRO A 22 -1.31 -3.63 7.11
N VAL A 23 -0.42 -2.63 7.07
CA VAL A 23 -0.53 -1.41 7.89
C VAL A 23 -0.71 -0.19 7.00
N PHE A 24 -1.55 0.74 7.42
CA PHE A 24 -1.64 2.06 6.77
C PHE A 24 -0.27 2.74 6.78
N CYS A 25 0.08 3.37 5.68
CA CYS A 25 1.39 4.04 5.53
C CYS A 25 1.64 5.09 6.62
N ASP A 26 0.62 5.88 6.99
CA ASP A 26 0.70 6.88 8.06
C ASP A 26 1.11 6.24 9.40
N SER A 27 0.35 5.24 9.85
CA SER A 27 0.61 4.53 11.11
C SER A 27 1.94 3.77 11.07
N GLY A 28 2.25 3.12 9.95
CA GLY A 28 3.51 2.42 9.75
C GLY A 28 4.71 3.37 9.85
N PHE A 29 4.58 4.57 9.28
CA PHE A 29 5.65 5.57 9.33
C PHE A 29 5.87 6.08 10.77
N VAL A 30 4.79 6.42 11.49
CA VAL A 30 4.87 6.88 12.89
C VAL A 30 5.55 5.83 13.77
N VAL A 31 5.14 4.56 13.66
CA VAL A 31 5.68 3.45 14.46
C VAL A 31 7.15 3.17 14.13
N LEU A 32 7.54 3.30 12.86
CA LEU A 32 8.90 3.01 12.41
C LEU A 32 9.83 4.23 12.42
N SER A 33 9.33 5.44 12.63
CA SER A 33 10.14 6.66 12.65
C SER A 33 11.26 6.64 13.71
N PRO A 34 11.08 6.10 14.93
CA PRO A 34 12.19 6.00 15.90
C PRO A 34 13.30 5.06 15.40
N ILE A 35 12.94 3.98 14.70
CA ILE A 35 13.92 3.06 14.11
C ILE A 35 14.64 3.73 12.95
N SER A 36 13.92 4.50 12.14
CA SER A 36 14.48 5.30 11.05
C SER A 36 15.54 6.30 11.59
N ARG A 37 15.23 7.02 12.67
CA ARG A 37 16.15 7.94 13.36
C ARG A 37 17.39 7.21 13.89
N ALA A 38 17.20 6.11 14.60
CA ALA A 38 18.29 5.32 15.15
C ALA A 38 19.23 4.76 14.06
N LEU A 39 18.68 4.30 12.94
CA LEU A 39 19.47 3.81 11.81
C LEU A 39 20.18 4.95 11.06
N ALA A 40 19.55 6.11 10.92
CA ALA A 40 20.15 7.30 10.34
C ALA A 40 21.41 7.72 11.14
N GLN A 41 21.30 7.78 12.45
CA GLN A 41 22.40 8.09 13.35
C GLN A 41 23.53 7.05 13.28
N GLN A 42 23.19 5.74 13.35
CA GLN A 42 24.20 4.65 13.29
C GLN A 42 24.93 4.57 11.97
N SER A 43 24.29 4.93 10.87
CA SER A 43 24.87 4.87 9.52
C SER A 43 25.45 6.20 9.05
N ASN A 44 25.39 7.25 9.88
CA ASN A 44 25.78 8.62 9.52
C ASN A 44 25.13 9.09 8.21
N THR A 45 23.82 8.81 8.09
CA THR A 45 23.01 9.14 6.91
C THR A 45 21.97 10.17 7.32
N SER A 46 21.67 11.15 6.45
CA SER A 46 20.63 12.13 6.72
C SER A 46 19.29 11.43 7.03
N LEU A 47 18.57 11.95 8.02
CA LEU A 47 17.24 11.47 8.37
C LEU A 47 16.28 11.56 7.18
N ALA A 48 16.38 12.58 6.33
CA ALA A 48 15.59 12.73 5.12
C ALA A 48 15.74 11.53 4.17
N VAL A 49 16.94 10.98 4.02
CA VAL A 49 17.20 9.79 3.18
C VAL A 49 16.50 8.56 3.74
N MET A 50 16.63 8.33 5.05
CA MET A 50 16.01 7.18 5.71
C MET A 50 14.49 7.28 5.69
N ALA A 51 13.96 8.47 5.98
CA ALA A 51 12.52 8.74 5.95
C ALA A 51 11.92 8.55 4.55
N THR A 52 12.58 9.05 3.52
CA THR A 52 12.14 8.88 2.13
C THR A 52 12.14 7.39 1.73
N ALA A 53 13.16 6.64 2.07
CA ALA A 53 13.22 5.21 1.76
C ALA A 53 12.12 4.42 2.51
N LEU A 54 11.90 4.72 3.79
CA LEU A 54 10.83 4.14 4.60
C LEU A 54 9.46 4.46 4.01
N SER A 55 9.24 5.73 3.73
CA SER A 55 7.98 6.23 3.17
C SER A 55 7.65 5.57 1.84
N GLY A 56 8.62 5.48 0.93
CA GLY A 56 8.40 4.84 -0.36
C GLY A 56 8.06 3.36 -0.25
N GLY A 57 8.73 2.63 0.66
CA GLY A 57 8.40 1.23 0.94
C GLY A 57 6.97 1.04 1.43
N LEU A 58 6.58 1.80 2.46
CA LEU A 58 5.22 1.78 3.02
C LEU A 58 4.15 2.14 1.98
N TYR A 59 4.41 3.18 1.20
CA TYR A 59 3.43 3.72 0.26
C TYR A 59 3.21 2.83 -0.96
N ALA A 60 4.26 2.18 -1.44
CA ALA A 60 4.18 1.23 -2.55
C ALA A 60 3.20 0.09 -2.24
N THR A 61 3.32 -0.53 -1.08
CA THR A 61 2.44 -1.64 -0.68
C THR A 61 1.06 -1.15 -0.24
N HIS A 62 0.98 0.00 0.41
CA HIS A 62 -0.31 0.60 0.78
C HIS A 62 -1.23 0.82 -0.43
N CYS A 63 -0.70 1.27 -1.57
CA CYS A 63 -1.50 1.57 -2.76
C CYS A 63 -1.72 0.37 -3.68
N LEU A 64 -0.85 -0.65 -3.63
CA LEU A 64 -0.84 -1.73 -4.62
C LEU A 64 -1.15 -3.11 -4.07
N VAL A 65 -0.94 -3.35 -2.79
CA VAL A 65 -0.97 -4.70 -2.23
C VAL A 65 -2.06 -4.86 -1.19
N PRO A 66 -3.07 -5.74 -1.43
CA PRO A 66 -3.93 -6.20 -0.36
C PRO A 66 -3.09 -6.86 0.78
N PRO A 67 -3.52 -6.83 2.04
CA PRO A 67 -4.86 -6.54 2.55
C PRO A 67 -5.13 -5.08 2.94
N THR A 68 -4.34 -4.11 2.50
CA THR A 68 -4.69 -2.70 2.76
C THR A 68 -6.07 -2.36 2.17
N PRO A 69 -6.84 -1.49 2.84
CA PRO A 69 -8.25 -1.26 2.51
C PRO A 69 -8.51 -0.76 1.09
N GLY A 70 -7.66 0.11 0.58
CA GLY A 70 -7.79 0.63 -0.79
C GLY A 70 -7.73 -0.48 -1.84
N PRO A 71 -6.64 -1.26 -1.93
CA PRO A 71 -6.51 -2.39 -2.84
C PRO A 71 -7.62 -3.46 -2.70
N ILE A 72 -8.04 -3.79 -1.46
CA ILE A 72 -9.17 -4.72 -1.27
C ILE A 72 -10.47 -4.14 -1.85
N ALA A 73 -10.77 -2.87 -1.55
CA ALA A 73 -11.98 -2.23 -2.02
C ALA A 73 -12.01 -2.12 -3.55
N MET A 74 -10.87 -1.77 -4.17
CA MET A 74 -10.75 -1.75 -5.64
C MET A 74 -10.98 -3.13 -6.24
N ALA A 75 -10.30 -4.17 -5.72
CA ALA A 75 -10.44 -5.54 -6.22
C ALA A 75 -11.89 -6.01 -6.10
N GLY A 76 -12.53 -5.77 -4.95
CA GLY A 76 -13.94 -6.10 -4.74
C GLY A 76 -14.89 -5.35 -5.68
N THR A 77 -14.69 -4.05 -5.86
CA THR A 77 -15.53 -3.19 -6.70
C THR A 77 -15.43 -3.59 -8.18
N LEU A 78 -14.21 -3.88 -8.66
CA LEU A 78 -13.95 -4.25 -10.06
C LEU A 78 -14.13 -5.74 -10.34
N GLY A 79 -14.42 -6.55 -9.31
CA GLY A 79 -14.54 -8.01 -9.45
C GLY A 79 -13.21 -8.67 -9.84
N ALA A 80 -12.08 -8.12 -9.40
CA ALA A 80 -10.77 -8.71 -9.61
C ALA A 80 -10.51 -9.83 -8.58
N ASP A 81 -9.82 -10.89 -8.99
CA ASP A 81 -9.39 -11.94 -8.06
C ASP A 81 -8.38 -11.38 -7.05
N LEU A 82 -8.67 -11.56 -5.77
CA LEU A 82 -7.88 -10.95 -4.71
C LEU A 82 -6.48 -11.54 -4.61
N GLY A 83 -6.33 -12.86 -4.82
CA GLY A 83 -5.03 -13.49 -4.76
C GLY A 83 -4.15 -13.11 -5.94
N LEU A 84 -4.72 -13.04 -7.14
CA LEU A 84 -4.02 -12.54 -8.31
C LEU A 84 -3.64 -11.05 -8.11
N THR A 85 -4.51 -10.26 -7.49
CA THR A 85 -4.23 -8.87 -7.13
C THR A 85 -3.06 -8.77 -6.15
N ILE A 86 -2.98 -9.65 -5.14
CA ILE A 86 -1.84 -9.71 -4.21
C ILE A 86 -0.57 -10.05 -4.97
N LEU A 87 -0.57 -11.11 -5.78
CA LEU A 87 0.62 -11.57 -6.51
C LEU A 87 1.15 -10.49 -7.46
N VAL A 88 0.28 -9.92 -8.29
CA VAL A 88 0.66 -8.85 -9.22
C VAL A 88 1.07 -7.60 -8.47
N GLY A 89 0.34 -7.24 -7.41
CA GLY A 89 0.66 -6.08 -6.56
C GLY A 89 2.05 -6.18 -5.92
N LEU A 90 2.40 -7.36 -5.39
CA LEU A 90 3.74 -7.60 -4.85
C LEU A 90 4.83 -7.46 -5.92
N LEU A 91 4.60 -7.97 -7.12
CA LEU A 91 5.57 -7.87 -8.22
C LEU A 91 5.72 -6.42 -8.71
N VAL A 92 4.60 -5.73 -8.94
CA VAL A 92 4.56 -4.38 -9.49
C VAL A 92 5.06 -3.34 -8.48
N SER A 93 4.91 -3.57 -7.18
CA SER A 93 5.40 -2.67 -6.14
C SER A 93 6.92 -2.71 -5.95
N ILE A 94 7.63 -3.78 -6.37
CA ILE A 94 9.10 -3.85 -6.27
C ILE A 94 9.79 -2.73 -7.06
N PRO A 95 9.50 -2.51 -8.35
CA PRO A 95 10.04 -1.37 -9.09
C PRO A 95 9.77 -0.02 -8.42
N ALA A 96 8.59 0.17 -7.83
CA ALA A 96 8.27 1.40 -7.09
C ALA A 96 9.22 1.63 -5.91
N VAL A 97 9.47 0.58 -5.11
CA VAL A 97 10.40 0.66 -3.97
C VAL A 97 11.84 0.90 -4.44
N ILE A 98 12.24 0.29 -5.54
CA ILE A 98 13.57 0.54 -6.13
C ILE A 98 13.71 2.02 -6.50
N VAL A 99 12.70 2.60 -7.18
CA VAL A 99 12.66 4.02 -7.50
C VAL A 99 12.72 4.88 -6.25
N ALA A 100 11.96 4.54 -5.21
CA ALA A 100 11.99 5.26 -3.94
C ALA A 100 13.37 5.24 -3.28
N ILE A 101 14.05 4.09 -3.27
CA ILE A 101 15.41 3.95 -2.73
C ILE A 101 16.42 4.77 -3.56
N ILE A 102 16.30 4.75 -4.88
CA ILE A 102 17.16 5.56 -5.76
C ILE A 102 16.91 7.04 -5.51
N TRP A 103 15.65 7.46 -5.41
CA TRP A 103 15.27 8.84 -5.10
C TRP A 103 15.83 9.28 -3.74
N ALA A 104 15.66 8.44 -2.71
CA ALA A 104 16.21 8.68 -1.39
C ALA A 104 17.73 8.92 -1.44
N LYS A 105 18.47 8.07 -2.15
CA LYS A 105 19.93 8.17 -2.24
C LYS A 105 20.42 9.33 -3.11
N LYS A 106 19.66 9.73 -4.16
CA LYS A 106 20.14 10.76 -5.12
C LYS A 106 19.54 12.14 -4.82
N VAL A 107 18.27 12.20 -4.49
CA VAL A 107 17.55 13.48 -4.32
C VAL A 107 17.48 13.86 -2.85
N SER A 108 17.00 12.98 -1.97
CA SER A 108 16.88 13.31 -0.55
C SER A 108 18.23 13.41 0.16
N SER A 109 19.30 12.86 -0.40
CA SER A 109 20.66 13.03 0.11
C SER A 109 21.19 14.48 0.04
N THR A 110 20.54 15.34 -0.73
CA THR A 110 20.85 16.78 -0.75
C THR A 110 20.21 17.55 0.41
N ILE A 111 19.35 16.88 1.19
CA ILE A 111 18.70 17.44 2.37
C ILE A 111 19.42 16.92 3.60
N HIS A 112 20.05 17.81 4.36
CA HIS A 112 20.87 17.45 5.52
C HIS A 112 20.07 17.70 6.79
N ILE A 113 19.57 16.60 7.38
CA ILE A 113 18.87 16.61 8.67
C ILE A 113 19.60 15.63 9.57
N GLU A 114 20.13 16.15 10.70
CA GLU A 114 20.74 15.32 11.72
C GLU A 114 19.70 14.50 12.47
N ALA A 115 19.94 13.23 12.65
CA ALA A 115 19.06 12.36 13.38
C ALA A 115 19.36 12.44 14.88
N ASN A 116 18.58 13.21 15.61
CA ASN A 116 18.57 13.14 17.07
C ASN A 116 17.61 12.04 17.50
N SER A 117 18.13 10.89 17.95
CA SER A 117 17.26 9.84 18.49
C SER A 117 17.17 10.00 20.01
N GLU A 118 15.95 10.21 20.49
CA GLU A 118 15.67 10.24 21.94
C GLU A 118 15.75 8.84 22.58
N TYR A 119 15.75 7.77 21.76
CA TYR A 119 15.76 6.39 22.22
C TYR A 119 16.77 5.55 21.47
N THR A 120 17.67 4.91 22.21
CA THR A 120 18.50 3.83 21.67
C THR A 120 17.72 2.52 21.59
N LEU A 121 18.14 1.59 20.71
CA LEU A 121 17.57 0.23 20.64
C LEU A 121 17.62 -0.48 22.00
N GLU A 122 18.64 -0.20 22.80
CA GLU A 122 18.83 -0.75 24.15
C GLU A 122 17.79 -0.21 25.14
N GLU A 123 17.41 1.06 25.04
CA GLU A 123 16.36 1.67 25.87
C GLU A 123 14.99 1.13 25.51
N LEU A 124 14.70 0.92 24.22
CA LEU A 124 13.47 0.27 23.77
C LEU A 124 13.38 -1.17 24.31
N GLN A 125 14.47 -1.93 24.29
CA GLN A 125 14.52 -3.27 24.87
C GLN A 125 14.34 -3.25 26.40
N LYS A 126 14.89 -2.27 27.09
CA LYS A 126 14.67 -2.08 28.54
C LYS A 126 13.22 -1.74 28.85
N LYS A 127 12.56 -0.90 28.02
CA LYS A 127 11.18 -0.46 28.22
C LYS A 127 10.15 -1.57 27.97
N TYR A 128 10.35 -2.38 26.94
CA TYR A 128 9.38 -3.41 26.51
C TYR A 128 9.77 -4.84 26.89
N GLY A 129 10.96 -5.06 27.46
CA GLY A 129 11.44 -6.36 27.87
C GLY A 129 11.87 -7.24 26.68
N LYS A 130 11.71 -8.55 26.84
CA LYS A 130 12.05 -9.54 25.80
C LYS A 130 11.11 -9.40 24.62
N LEU A 131 11.62 -8.90 23.50
CA LEU A 131 10.86 -8.75 22.27
C LEU A 131 10.53 -10.12 21.63
N PRO A 132 9.38 -10.24 20.93
CA PRO A 132 9.04 -11.46 20.19
C PRO A 132 10.12 -11.83 19.16
N GLY A 133 10.26 -13.11 18.87
CA GLY A 133 11.14 -13.58 17.82
C GLY A 133 10.68 -13.12 16.43
N THR A 134 11.60 -13.06 15.46
CA THR A 134 11.32 -12.58 14.10
C THR A 134 10.12 -13.28 13.46
N LEU A 135 10.08 -14.61 13.49
CA LEU A 135 8.97 -15.37 12.93
C LEU A 135 7.64 -15.05 13.62
N GLN A 136 7.65 -14.93 14.94
CA GLN A 136 6.47 -14.60 15.72
C GLN A 136 5.96 -13.19 15.38
N SER A 137 6.85 -12.21 15.20
CA SER A 137 6.49 -10.83 14.85
C SER A 137 5.87 -10.71 13.46
N PHE A 138 6.34 -11.51 12.50
CA PHE A 138 5.83 -11.48 11.13
C PHE A 138 4.63 -12.40 10.89
N ALA A 139 4.38 -13.38 11.74
CA ALA A 139 3.29 -14.36 11.57
C ALA A 139 1.90 -13.71 11.39
N PRO A 140 1.47 -12.70 12.20
CA PRO A 140 0.18 -12.04 12.01
C PRO A 140 0.00 -11.38 10.65
N ILE A 141 1.10 -11.02 10.02
CA ILE A 141 1.16 -10.32 8.73
C ILE A 141 1.20 -11.33 7.58
N LEU A 142 2.17 -12.25 7.62
CA LEU A 142 2.45 -13.15 6.51
C LEU A 142 1.42 -14.27 6.40
N LEU A 143 0.90 -14.77 7.53
CA LEU A 143 -0.02 -15.90 7.49
C LEU A 143 -1.32 -15.61 6.74
N PRO A 144 -2.02 -14.47 6.96
CA PRO A 144 -3.17 -14.09 6.14
C PRO A 144 -2.88 -14.03 4.65
N ILE A 145 -1.76 -13.43 4.26
CA ILE A 145 -1.35 -13.29 2.86
C ILE A 145 -1.13 -14.66 2.22
N ILE A 146 -0.44 -15.56 2.93
CA ILE A 146 -0.18 -16.93 2.47
C ILE A 146 -1.49 -17.70 2.31
N LEU A 147 -2.39 -17.61 3.28
CA LEU A 147 -3.68 -18.30 3.23
C LEU A 147 -4.54 -17.82 2.05
N ILE A 148 -4.63 -16.51 1.83
CA ILE A 148 -5.35 -15.93 0.69
C ILE A 148 -4.69 -16.36 -0.62
N GLY A 149 -3.36 -16.32 -0.71
CA GLY A 149 -2.61 -16.77 -1.90
C GLY A 149 -2.85 -18.25 -2.21
N ILE A 150 -2.79 -19.13 -1.21
CA ILE A 150 -3.07 -20.57 -1.38
C ILE A 150 -4.50 -20.79 -1.88
N ALA A 151 -5.49 -20.12 -1.28
CA ALA A 151 -6.89 -20.24 -1.69
C ALA A 151 -7.10 -19.83 -3.15
N SER A 152 -6.44 -18.75 -3.61
CA SER A 152 -6.47 -18.33 -5.00
C SER A 152 -5.85 -19.35 -5.95
N VAL A 153 -4.70 -19.92 -5.60
CA VAL A 153 -4.06 -20.99 -6.40
C VAL A 153 -4.99 -22.20 -6.47
N VAL A 154 -5.57 -22.64 -5.35
CA VAL A 154 -6.54 -23.76 -5.30
C VAL A 154 -7.74 -23.50 -6.22
N SER A 155 -8.25 -22.25 -6.21
CA SER A 155 -9.38 -21.82 -7.07
C SER A 155 -9.00 -21.83 -8.56
N ILE A 156 -7.84 -21.29 -8.91
CA ILE A 156 -7.33 -21.24 -10.30
C ILE A 156 -7.11 -22.65 -10.86
N LEU A 157 -6.59 -23.59 -10.03
CA LEU A 157 -6.36 -24.97 -10.42
C LEU A 157 -7.65 -25.80 -10.47
N GLY A 158 -8.80 -25.26 -10.05
CA GLY A 158 -10.07 -26.00 -10.00
C GLY A 158 -10.02 -27.20 -9.06
N ALA A 159 -9.13 -27.20 -8.05
CA ALA A 159 -8.96 -28.31 -7.14
C ALA A 159 -10.21 -28.50 -6.27
N THR A 160 -10.67 -29.75 -6.12
CA THR A 160 -11.84 -30.14 -5.34
C THR A 160 -11.48 -31.16 -4.27
N GLY A 161 -12.37 -31.30 -3.26
CA GLY A 161 -12.16 -32.25 -2.16
C GLY A 161 -11.99 -31.56 -0.80
N ALA A 162 -11.92 -32.35 0.26
CA ALA A 162 -11.90 -31.83 1.64
C ALA A 162 -10.72 -30.89 1.92
N VAL A 163 -9.53 -31.20 1.44
CA VAL A 163 -8.33 -30.37 1.62
C VAL A 163 -8.46 -29.04 0.87
N ALA A 164 -8.93 -29.04 -0.38
CA ALA A 164 -9.18 -27.84 -1.14
C ALA A 164 -10.20 -26.92 -0.44
N ASN A 165 -11.29 -27.51 0.07
CA ASN A 165 -12.32 -26.77 0.79
C ASN A 165 -11.80 -26.12 2.09
N ILE A 166 -10.91 -26.79 2.82
CA ILE A 166 -10.26 -26.22 4.02
C ILE A 166 -9.42 -25.02 3.65
N PHE A 167 -8.54 -25.13 2.64
CA PHE A 167 -7.71 -24.00 2.22
C PHE A 167 -8.53 -22.84 1.63
N THR A 168 -9.56 -23.14 0.86
CA THR A 168 -10.48 -22.12 0.35
C THR A 168 -11.23 -21.42 1.48
N PHE A 169 -11.63 -22.13 2.53
CA PHE A 169 -12.26 -21.53 3.71
C PHE A 169 -11.29 -20.66 4.51
N LEU A 170 -10.11 -21.19 4.84
CA LEU A 170 -9.09 -20.45 5.62
C LEU A 170 -8.55 -19.23 4.87
N GLY A 171 -8.50 -19.30 3.54
CA GLY A 171 -8.07 -18.21 2.69
C GLY A 171 -9.17 -17.20 2.32
N LYS A 172 -10.41 -17.38 2.81
CA LYS A 172 -11.39 -16.28 2.72
C LYS A 172 -10.82 -15.04 3.42
N PRO A 173 -10.81 -13.86 2.79
CA PRO A 173 -10.14 -12.67 3.34
C PRO A 173 -10.50 -12.38 4.79
N VAL A 174 -11.80 -12.46 5.13
CA VAL A 174 -12.28 -12.24 6.50
C VAL A 174 -11.70 -13.26 7.47
N VAL A 175 -11.67 -14.55 7.11
CA VAL A 175 -11.16 -15.62 7.97
C VAL A 175 -9.65 -15.49 8.15
N ALA A 176 -8.92 -15.29 7.07
CA ALA A 176 -7.46 -15.12 7.08
C ALA A 176 -7.03 -13.91 7.94
N LEU A 177 -7.70 -12.75 7.75
CA LEU A 177 -7.41 -11.54 8.52
C LEU A 177 -7.76 -11.70 10.00
N LEU A 178 -8.87 -12.37 10.34
CA LEU A 178 -9.21 -12.69 11.74
C LEU A 178 -8.14 -13.57 12.40
N ILE A 179 -7.61 -14.56 11.69
CA ILE A 179 -6.48 -15.37 12.19
C ILE A 179 -5.28 -14.46 12.50
N GLY A 180 -4.95 -13.51 11.60
CA GLY A 180 -3.90 -12.53 11.83
C GLY A 180 -4.14 -11.67 13.08
N VAL A 181 -5.37 -11.19 13.27
CA VAL A 181 -5.76 -10.41 14.45
C VAL A 181 -5.59 -11.22 15.73
N PHE A 182 -6.05 -12.48 15.77
CA PHE A 182 -5.88 -13.33 16.95
C PHE A 182 -4.41 -13.60 17.28
N LEU A 183 -3.57 -13.81 16.28
CA LEU A 183 -2.12 -13.93 16.46
C LEU A 183 -1.51 -12.65 17.05
N ALA A 184 -1.90 -11.48 16.52
CA ALA A 184 -1.44 -10.19 17.02
C ALA A 184 -1.86 -9.96 18.49
N ILE A 185 -3.12 -10.24 18.82
CA ILE A 185 -3.63 -10.14 20.21
C ILE A 185 -2.84 -11.06 21.16
N GLY A 186 -2.48 -12.27 20.70
CA GLY A 186 -1.67 -13.20 21.47
C GLY A 186 -0.26 -12.70 21.80
N MET A 187 0.24 -11.72 21.04
CA MET A 187 1.57 -11.11 21.22
C MET A 187 1.56 -9.86 22.11
N ILE A 188 0.39 -9.35 22.48
CA ILE A 188 0.28 -8.14 23.31
C ILE A 188 0.91 -8.38 24.68
N PRO A 189 1.88 -7.53 25.11
CA PRO A 189 2.44 -7.61 26.44
C PRO A 189 1.38 -7.52 27.52
N LYS A 190 1.56 -8.24 28.64
CA LYS A 190 0.56 -8.29 29.73
C LYS A 190 0.19 -6.90 30.24
N GLN A 191 1.13 -5.96 30.26
CA GLN A 191 0.94 -4.58 30.69
C GLN A 191 0.00 -3.79 29.77
N GLU A 192 -0.05 -4.14 28.48
CA GLU A 192 -0.81 -3.43 27.45
C GLU A 192 -2.17 -4.07 27.16
N LYS A 193 -2.49 -5.23 27.76
CA LYS A 193 -3.75 -5.95 27.52
C LYS A 193 -5.00 -5.13 27.80
N LYS A 194 -4.94 -4.18 28.73
CA LYS A 194 -6.04 -3.25 29.04
C LYS A 194 -6.39 -2.33 27.88
N ASN A 195 -5.47 -2.08 26.95
CA ASN A 195 -5.65 -1.20 25.80
C ASN A 195 -6.21 -1.92 24.57
N THR A 196 -6.37 -3.25 24.61
CA THR A 196 -6.81 -4.05 23.45
C THR A 196 -8.18 -3.58 22.93
N LEU A 197 -9.12 -3.27 23.82
CA LEU A 197 -10.46 -2.83 23.43
C LEU A 197 -10.44 -1.47 22.74
N SER A 198 -9.60 -0.54 23.20
CA SER A 198 -9.46 0.77 22.56
C SER A 198 -8.85 0.67 21.17
N TRP A 199 -7.91 -0.25 20.94
CA TRP A 199 -7.32 -0.51 19.62
C TRP A 199 -8.32 -1.13 18.66
N VAL A 200 -9.15 -2.08 19.14
CA VAL A 200 -10.24 -2.64 18.34
C VAL A 200 -11.27 -1.55 17.99
N SER A 201 -11.64 -0.70 18.96
CA SER A 201 -12.56 0.43 18.71
C SER A 201 -12.01 1.41 17.69
N ALA A 202 -10.72 1.74 17.75
CA ALA A 202 -10.07 2.59 16.76
C ALA A 202 -10.14 1.97 15.36
N GLY A 203 -9.83 0.68 15.22
CA GLY A 203 -9.93 -0.03 13.94
C GLY A 203 -11.35 -0.06 13.37
N ILE A 204 -12.38 -0.17 14.21
CA ILE A 204 -13.78 -0.08 13.78
C ILE A 204 -14.11 1.34 13.29
N THR A 205 -13.65 2.36 13.99
CA THR A 205 -13.85 3.77 13.59
C THR A 205 -13.22 4.06 12.23
N ASP A 206 -11.98 3.59 12.00
CA ASP A 206 -11.31 3.74 10.73
C ASP A 206 -12.06 3.00 9.60
N SER A 207 -12.61 1.82 9.90
CA SER A 207 -13.41 1.04 8.95
C SER A 207 -14.72 1.74 8.55
N ALA A 208 -15.34 2.49 9.45
CA ALA A 208 -16.59 3.21 9.17
C ALA A 208 -16.42 4.26 8.06
N ALA A 209 -15.29 4.98 8.03
CA ALA A 209 -14.98 5.93 6.97
C ALA A 209 -14.84 5.22 5.60
N ILE A 210 -14.18 4.06 5.57
CA ILE A 210 -14.01 3.26 4.34
C ILE A 210 -15.36 2.79 3.80
N LEU A 211 -16.24 2.31 4.67
CA LEU A 211 -17.59 1.87 4.29
C LEU A 211 -18.42 3.04 3.72
N ALA A 212 -18.37 4.21 4.35
CA ALA A 212 -19.08 5.39 3.85
C ALA A 212 -18.57 5.84 2.46
N ILE A 213 -17.23 5.88 2.26
CA ILE A 213 -16.62 6.23 0.97
C ILE A 213 -16.99 5.20 -0.10
N THR A 214 -16.93 3.91 0.23
CA THR A 214 -17.29 2.83 -0.72
C THR A 214 -18.76 2.92 -1.13
N GLY A 215 -19.66 3.20 -0.17
CA GLY A 215 -21.10 3.39 -0.45
C GLY A 215 -21.36 4.61 -1.34
N ALA A 216 -20.76 5.76 -1.03
CA ALA A 216 -20.87 6.97 -1.83
C ALA A 216 -20.29 6.79 -3.25
N GLY A 217 -19.12 6.15 -3.35
CA GLY A 217 -18.48 5.82 -4.63
C GLY A 217 -19.34 4.89 -5.48
N GLY A 218 -19.97 3.88 -4.86
CA GLY A 218 -20.89 2.98 -5.52
C GLY A 218 -22.13 3.71 -6.07
N ALA A 219 -22.72 4.62 -5.30
CA ALA A 219 -23.84 5.46 -5.75
C ALA A 219 -23.44 6.35 -6.93
N PHE A 220 -22.28 6.97 -6.87
CA PHE A 220 -21.73 7.78 -7.97
C PHE A 220 -21.49 6.94 -9.23
N GLY A 221 -20.94 5.72 -9.08
CA GLY A 221 -20.76 4.78 -10.20
C GLY A 221 -22.07 4.40 -10.89
N GLN A 222 -23.20 4.28 -10.17
CA GLN A 222 -24.51 4.04 -10.77
C GLN A 222 -25.01 5.24 -11.60
N ILE A 223 -24.75 6.47 -11.13
CA ILE A 223 -25.09 7.68 -11.90
C ILE A 223 -24.27 7.71 -13.21
N LEU A 224 -22.98 7.39 -13.15
CA LEU A 224 -22.12 7.35 -14.33
C LEU A 224 -22.56 6.34 -15.38
N LYS A 225 -23.13 5.19 -14.96
CA LYS A 225 -23.71 4.22 -15.89
C LYS A 225 -24.86 4.78 -16.73
N ALA A 226 -25.62 5.75 -16.20
CA ALA A 226 -26.73 6.39 -16.90
C ALA A 226 -26.26 7.46 -17.90
N LEU A 227 -24.99 7.87 -17.86
CA LEU A 227 -24.43 8.87 -18.77
C LEU A 227 -23.83 8.21 -20.02
N PRO A 228 -23.92 8.83 -21.22
CA PRO A 228 -23.38 8.27 -22.47
C PRO A 228 -21.85 8.40 -22.57
N ILE A 229 -21.14 8.21 -21.46
CA ILE A 229 -19.66 8.34 -21.39
C ILE A 229 -18.97 7.23 -22.19
N GLN A 230 -19.61 6.07 -22.31
CA GLN A 230 -19.07 4.90 -22.99
C GLN A 230 -18.70 5.18 -24.45
N ALA A 231 -19.50 5.95 -25.17
CA ALA A 231 -19.25 6.29 -26.56
C ALA A 231 -17.97 7.15 -26.76
N SER A 232 -17.66 8.01 -25.78
CA SER A 232 -16.48 8.87 -25.82
C SER A 232 -15.16 8.13 -25.52
N ILE A 233 -15.25 6.99 -24.82
CA ILE A 233 -14.09 6.21 -24.37
C ILE A 233 -13.74 5.06 -25.31
N GLN A 234 -14.70 4.60 -26.15
CA GLN A 234 -14.48 3.49 -27.10
C GLN A 234 -13.27 3.68 -28.01
N GLY A 235 -12.99 4.92 -28.43
CA GLY A 235 -11.80 5.24 -29.25
C GLY A 235 -10.46 5.04 -28.55
N LEU A 236 -10.41 5.08 -27.21
CA LEU A 236 -9.18 4.91 -26.43
C LEU A 236 -8.79 3.44 -26.24
N SER A 237 -9.77 2.52 -26.25
CA SER A 237 -9.53 1.09 -26.06
C SER A 237 -8.77 0.46 -27.23
N THR A 238 -8.96 0.93 -28.46
CA THR A 238 -8.31 0.38 -29.67
C THR A 238 -6.85 0.76 -29.83
N THR A 239 -6.34 1.73 -29.06
CA THR A 239 -4.98 2.28 -29.17
C THR A 239 -4.00 1.70 -28.16
N GLY A 240 -4.40 0.75 -27.31
CA GLY A 240 -3.59 0.25 -26.18
C GLY A 240 -3.41 1.29 -25.05
N LEU A 241 -3.86 2.52 -25.26
CA LEU A 241 -3.75 3.61 -24.26
C LEU A 241 -4.80 3.52 -23.15
N GLY A 242 -5.70 2.54 -23.22
CA GLY A 242 -6.82 2.39 -22.27
C GLY A 242 -6.37 2.28 -20.81
N ILE A 243 -5.19 1.69 -20.53
CA ILE A 243 -4.65 1.56 -19.17
C ILE A 243 -4.30 2.90 -18.51
N PHE A 244 -4.07 3.96 -19.29
CA PHE A 244 -3.83 5.29 -18.75
C PHE A 244 -5.10 5.97 -18.21
N VAL A 245 -6.28 5.56 -18.64
CA VAL A 245 -7.56 6.17 -18.22
C VAL A 245 -7.77 6.01 -16.70
N PRO A 246 -7.76 4.79 -16.11
CA PRO A 246 -7.88 4.62 -14.67
C PRO A 246 -6.75 5.30 -13.90
N PHE A 247 -5.54 5.31 -14.43
CA PHE A 247 -4.39 6.00 -13.84
C PHE A 247 -4.63 7.52 -13.76
N ILE A 248 -5.02 8.16 -14.86
CA ILE A 248 -5.23 9.62 -14.92
C ILE A 248 -6.39 10.04 -14.01
N ILE A 249 -7.49 9.28 -14.03
CA ILE A 249 -8.64 9.55 -13.14
C ILE A 249 -8.19 9.49 -11.68
N ALA A 250 -7.44 8.44 -11.29
CA ALA A 250 -6.90 8.30 -9.94
C ALA A 250 -5.94 9.44 -9.58
N CYS A 251 -5.09 9.90 -10.50
CA CYS A 251 -4.22 11.06 -10.30
C CYS A 251 -5.03 12.33 -10.02
N ILE A 252 -6.09 12.58 -10.81
CA ILE A 252 -6.95 13.77 -10.63
C ILE A 252 -7.58 13.75 -9.23
N PHE A 253 -8.16 12.62 -8.82
CA PHE A 253 -8.73 12.50 -7.49
C PHE A 253 -7.68 12.61 -6.39
N LYS A 254 -6.51 11.99 -6.55
CA LYS A 254 -5.41 12.10 -5.58
C LYS A 254 -4.96 13.54 -5.41
N LEU A 255 -4.73 14.26 -6.49
CA LEU A 255 -4.29 15.65 -6.45
C LEU A 255 -5.37 16.59 -5.87
N SER A 256 -6.65 16.26 -6.09
CA SER A 256 -7.76 17.09 -5.60
C SER A 256 -8.09 16.81 -4.12
N MET A 257 -8.15 15.53 -3.73
CA MET A 257 -8.68 15.09 -2.42
C MET A 257 -7.58 14.78 -1.39
N GLY A 258 -6.34 14.52 -1.84
CA GLY A 258 -5.20 14.20 -1.00
C GLY A 258 -5.15 12.74 -0.55
N ALA A 259 -6.27 12.12 -0.19
CA ALA A 259 -6.33 10.77 0.36
C ALA A 259 -6.25 9.70 -0.75
N SER A 260 -5.21 8.85 -0.71
CA SER A 260 -5.02 7.78 -1.70
C SER A 260 -6.15 6.76 -1.68
N THR A 261 -6.61 6.34 -0.50
CA THR A 261 -7.70 5.37 -0.36
C THR A 261 -8.99 5.89 -0.99
N VAL A 262 -9.32 7.17 -0.81
CA VAL A 262 -10.50 7.80 -1.43
C VAL A 262 -10.36 7.83 -2.94
N ALA A 263 -9.20 8.25 -3.45
CA ALA A 263 -8.92 8.27 -4.89
C ALA A 263 -9.05 6.87 -5.51
N MET A 264 -8.53 5.84 -4.84
CA MET A 264 -8.63 4.44 -5.27
C MET A 264 -10.09 3.97 -5.38
N ILE A 265 -10.88 4.13 -4.32
CA ILE A 265 -12.25 3.63 -4.25
C ILE A 265 -13.15 4.37 -5.24
N THR A 266 -13.03 5.71 -5.31
CA THR A 266 -13.81 6.53 -6.23
C THR A 266 -13.50 6.18 -7.67
N THR A 267 -12.22 6.06 -8.02
CA THR A 267 -11.82 5.70 -9.39
C THR A 267 -12.27 4.29 -9.75
N ALA A 268 -12.15 3.31 -8.85
CA ALA A 268 -12.64 1.96 -9.09
C ALA A 268 -14.14 1.95 -9.41
N SER A 269 -14.94 2.71 -8.65
CA SER A 269 -16.38 2.83 -8.90
C SER A 269 -16.71 3.43 -10.27
N ILE A 270 -15.93 4.43 -10.71
CA ILE A 270 -16.06 5.03 -12.04
C ILE A 270 -15.71 4.02 -13.15
N MET A 271 -14.69 3.18 -12.90
CA MET A 271 -14.23 2.22 -13.91
C MET A 271 -15.15 1.04 -14.12
N VAL A 272 -15.99 0.66 -13.14
CA VAL A 272 -16.91 -0.51 -13.27
C VAL A 272 -17.68 -0.54 -14.60
N PRO A 273 -18.40 0.53 -15.01
CA PRO A 273 -19.14 0.52 -16.27
C PRO A 273 -18.26 0.54 -17.53
N LEU A 274 -16.97 0.84 -17.38
CA LEU A 274 -16.05 1.03 -18.50
C LEU A 274 -15.20 -0.21 -18.78
N MET A 275 -15.17 -1.18 -17.87
CA MET A 275 -14.29 -2.35 -17.93
C MET A 275 -14.44 -3.15 -19.24
N GLU A 276 -15.68 -3.45 -19.63
CA GLU A 276 -15.96 -4.21 -20.85
C GLU A 276 -15.62 -3.42 -22.11
N THR A 277 -16.05 -2.15 -22.14
CA THR A 277 -15.82 -1.25 -23.28
C THR A 277 -14.33 -1.02 -23.54
N MET A 278 -13.53 -1.02 -22.49
CA MET A 278 -12.08 -0.79 -22.56
C MET A 278 -11.27 -2.07 -22.74
N GLY A 279 -11.89 -3.24 -22.82
CA GLY A 279 -11.21 -4.52 -23.04
C GLY A 279 -10.59 -5.14 -21.80
N PHE A 280 -10.87 -4.62 -20.60
CA PHE A 280 -10.28 -5.11 -19.32
C PHE A 280 -11.21 -6.06 -18.55
N ALA A 281 -12.16 -6.72 -19.22
CA ALA A 281 -13.08 -7.65 -18.56
C ALA A 281 -12.43 -8.99 -18.16
N SER A 282 -11.27 -9.34 -18.74
CA SER A 282 -10.51 -10.56 -18.38
C SER A 282 -10.03 -10.53 -16.92
N PRO A 283 -9.79 -11.70 -16.26
CA PRO A 283 -9.28 -11.74 -14.89
C PRO A 283 -8.01 -10.91 -14.69
N LEU A 284 -7.05 -11.01 -15.62
CA LEU A 284 -5.81 -10.24 -15.56
C LEU A 284 -6.04 -8.76 -15.91
N GLY A 285 -6.92 -8.46 -16.88
CA GLY A 285 -7.29 -7.10 -17.23
C GLY A 285 -7.86 -6.32 -16.04
N ARG A 286 -8.75 -6.95 -15.25
CA ARG A 286 -9.28 -6.34 -14.01
C ARG A 286 -8.19 -6.00 -13.02
N VAL A 287 -7.22 -6.90 -12.83
CA VAL A 287 -6.08 -6.67 -11.93
C VAL A 287 -5.18 -5.55 -12.45
N LEU A 288 -4.92 -5.48 -13.76
CA LEU A 288 -4.14 -4.37 -14.33
C LEU A 288 -4.80 -3.01 -14.09
N VAL A 289 -6.14 -2.94 -14.17
CA VAL A 289 -6.88 -1.71 -13.84
C VAL A 289 -6.74 -1.38 -12.35
N VAL A 290 -6.84 -2.35 -11.44
CA VAL A 290 -6.57 -2.16 -10.01
C VAL A 290 -5.16 -1.58 -9.80
N MET A 291 -4.15 -2.13 -10.45
CA MET A 291 -2.77 -1.65 -10.35
C MET A 291 -2.60 -0.24 -10.94
N ALA A 292 -3.26 0.06 -12.05
CA ALA A 292 -3.21 1.39 -12.66
C ALA A 292 -3.85 2.47 -11.77
N ILE A 293 -4.98 2.14 -11.13
CA ILE A 293 -5.62 3.02 -10.14
C ILE A 293 -4.68 3.21 -8.92
N GLY A 294 -4.10 2.13 -8.41
CA GLY A 294 -3.13 2.19 -7.32
C GLY A 294 -1.93 3.08 -7.65
N ALA A 295 -1.38 2.93 -8.86
CA ALA A 295 -0.29 3.76 -9.37
C ALA A 295 -0.68 5.25 -9.44
N GLY A 296 -1.87 5.57 -9.97
CA GLY A 296 -2.37 6.93 -10.05
C GLY A 296 -2.62 7.56 -8.68
N SER A 297 -3.15 6.76 -7.74
CA SER A 297 -3.46 7.21 -6.38
C SER A 297 -2.24 7.51 -5.51
N MET A 298 -1.04 7.10 -5.93
CA MET A 298 0.21 7.45 -5.24
C MET A 298 0.92 8.68 -5.82
N VAL A 299 0.51 9.15 -7.01
CA VAL A 299 1.19 10.25 -7.69
C VAL A 299 1.13 11.53 -6.87
N ALA A 300 2.31 12.09 -6.63
CA ALA A 300 2.51 13.42 -6.07
C ALA A 300 1.76 13.67 -4.74
N SER A 301 2.05 12.85 -3.72
CA SER A 301 1.63 13.12 -2.34
C SER A 301 2.17 14.49 -1.90
N HIS A 302 1.28 15.44 -1.60
CA HIS A 302 1.65 16.84 -1.30
C HIS A 302 0.83 17.39 -0.12
N ALA A 303 0.84 18.70 0.10
CA ALA A 303 0.29 19.35 1.29
C ALA A 303 -1.20 19.10 1.59
N ASN A 304 -1.99 18.57 0.64
CA ASN A 304 -3.37 18.13 0.89
C ASN A 304 -3.48 16.70 1.44
N ASP A 305 -2.36 15.96 1.48
CA ASP A 305 -2.29 14.58 1.90
C ASP A 305 -1.78 14.48 3.36
N SER A 306 -2.50 13.76 4.22
CA SER A 306 -2.07 13.50 5.60
C SER A 306 -0.71 12.84 5.66
N TYR A 307 -0.44 11.90 4.75
CA TYR A 307 0.83 11.19 4.71
C TYR A 307 2.03 12.10 4.42
N PHE A 308 1.85 13.12 3.59
CA PHE A 308 2.88 14.15 3.36
C PHE A 308 3.29 14.81 4.68
N TRP A 309 2.33 15.18 5.51
CA TRP A 309 2.60 15.82 6.80
C TRP A 309 3.19 14.86 7.83
N VAL A 310 2.73 13.62 7.87
CA VAL A 310 3.31 12.60 8.74
C VAL A 310 4.80 12.42 8.40
N VAL A 311 5.13 12.23 7.12
CA VAL A 311 6.52 12.06 6.69
C VAL A 311 7.35 13.30 7.00
N SER A 312 6.88 14.49 6.69
CA SER A 312 7.63 15.73 6.91
C SER A 312 7.87 16.03 8.38
N GLN A 313 6.84 15.91 9.22
CA GLN A 313 6.94 16.26 10.65
C GLN A 313 7.78 15.24 11.43
N PHE A 314 7.58 13.94 11.21
CA PHE A 314 8.33 12.89 11.90
C PHE A 314 9.79 12.76 11.44
N SER A 315 10.16 13.42 10.35
CA SER A 315 11.55 13.47 9.86
C SER A 315 12.18 14.87 9.88
N ASP A 316 11.54 15.82 10.58
CA ASP A 316 12.01 17.19 10.74
C ASP A 316 12.26 17.92 9.42
N MET A 317 11.60 17.48 8.33
CA MET A 317 11.71 18.14 7.03
C MET A 317 10.86 19.41 6.97
N LYS A 318 11.44 20.48 6.44
CA LYS A 318 10.68 21.65 6.05
C LYS A 318 9.75 21.31 4.89
N THR A 319 8.67 22.06 4.73
CA THR A 319 7.68 21.79 3.67
C THR A 319 8.31 21.71 2.28
N GLU A 320 9.25 22.61 1.95
CA GLU A 320 9.95 22.63 0.67
C GLU A 320 10.81 21.36 0.46
N GLU A 321 11.45 20.89 1.53
CA GLU A 321 12.23 19.67 1.53
C GLU A 321 11.35 18.44 1.35
N ALA A 322 10.16 18.43 2.00
CA ALA A 322 9.19 17.36 1.85
C ALA A 322 8.60 17.33 0.43
N TYR A 323 8.36 18.46 -0.22
CA TYR A 323 7.99 18.49 -1.65
C TYR A 323 9.06 17.83 -2.52
N LYS A 324 10.32 18.10 -2.27
CA LYS A 324 11.42 17.50 -3.01
C LYS A 324 11.59 16.01 -2.72
N ALA A 325 11.53 15.63 -1.44
CA ALA A 325 11.73 14.25 -0.99
C ALA A 325 10.51 13.37 -1.26
N GLN A 326 9.34 13.74 -0.73
CA GLN A 326 8.13 12.91 -0.73
C GLN A 326 7.33 13.06 -2.02
N THR A 327 6.97 14.30 -2.41
CA THR A 327 6.11 14.53 -3.58
C THR A 327 6.79 14.08 -4.87
N GLY A 328 8.06 14.44 -5.05
CA GLY A 328 8.83 14.02 -6.22
C GLY A 328 9.01 12.52 -6.29
N MET A 329 9.30 11.87 -5.16
CA MET A 329 9.44 10.41 -5.08
C MET A 329 8.14 9.70 -5.47
N THR A 330 7.02 10.08 -4.88
CA THR A 330 5.73 9.41 -5.12
C THR A 330 5.24 9.61 -6.55
N ALA A 331 5.51 10.77 -7.15
CA ALA A 331 5.29 11.00 -8.58
C ALA A 331 6.14 10.06 -9.45
N ALA A 332 7.42 9.94 -9.16
CA ALA A 332 8.32 9.05 -9.90
C ALA A 332 7.91 7.58 -9.78
N MET A 333 7.45 7.14 -8.58
CA MET A 333 6.94 5.80 -8.34
C MET A 333 5.71 5.51 -9.20
N GLY A 334 4.68 6.35 -9.15
CA GLY A 334 3.44 6.16 -9.89
C GLY A 334 3.65 6.16 -11.41
N ILE A 335 4.49 7.07 -11.93
CA ILE A 335 4.86 7.12 -13.34
C ILE A 335 5.61 5.85 -13.77
N THR A 336 6.53 5.36 -12.94
CA THR A 336 7.26 4.13 -13.26
C THR A 336 6.31 2.93 -13.36
N ILE A 337 5.35 2.82 -12.44
CA ILE A 337 4.40 1.71 -12.44
C ILE A 337 3.51 1.76 -13.66
N ILE A 338 2.93 2.92 -14.00
CA ILE A 338 2.03 2.98 -15.17
C ILE A 338 2.76 2.66 -16.46
N LEU A 339 4.03 3.03 -16.60
CA LEU A 339 4.83 2.66 -17.77
C LEU A 339 5.05 1.15 -17.87
N ILE A 340 5.29 0.48 -16.74
CA ILE A 340 5.41 -0.99 -16.69
C ILE A 340 4.06 -1.63 -17.04
N LEU A 341 2.97 -1.15 -16.46
CA LEU A 341 1.62 -1.66 -16.72
C LEU A 341 1.20 -1.46 -18.18
N PHE A 342 1.59 -0.34 -18.77
CA PHE A 342 1.38 -0.09 -20.21
C PHE A 342 2.05 -1.17 -21.05
N VAL A 343 3.33 -1.47 -20.80
CA VAL A 343 4.02 -2.54 -21.52
C VAL A 343 3.32 -3.88 -21.33
N VAL A 344 2.91 -4.21 -20.10
CA VAL A 344 2.19 -5.47 -19.82
C VAL A 344 0.85 -5.51 -20.52
N SER A 345 0.11 -4.39 -20.56
CA SER A 345 -1.21 -4.32 -21.19
C SER A 345 -1.20 -4.54 -22.71
N LEU A 346 -0.05 -4.43 -23.36
CA LEU A 346 0.07 -4.73 -24.80
C LEU A 346 0.02 -6.24 -25.09
N PHE A 347 0.13 -7.09 -24.07
CA PHE A 347 0.15 -8.55 -24.18
C PHE A 347 -1.10 -9.22 -23.55
N VAL A 348 -2.04 -8.44 -23.05
CA VAL A 348 -3.25 -8.89 -22.34
C VAL A 348 -4.50 -8.40 -23.07
#